data_f190cb1ac3d61aabe06d65fdcf425041
#
_entry.id   f190cb1ac3d61aabe06d65fdcf425041
#
_cell.length_a   1.000
_cell.length_b   1.000
_cell.length_c   1.000
_cell.angle_alpha   90.00
_cell.angle_beta   90.00
_cell.angle_gamma   90.00
#
_symmetry.space_group_name_H-M   'P 1'
#
loop_
_entity.id
_entity.type
_entity.pdbx_description
1 polymer ?
#
loop_
_entity_poly.entity_id
_entity_poly.type
_entity_poly.pdbx_seq_one_letter_code
_entity_poly.pdbx_strand_id
1 'polypeptide(L)'
;MSPEAEAKKVSFTQKLGAQAYGFFCAILRITDIRIIAILGRCIGYLAWAIMPERRRIVARNLRIVVDPTLKGSHLNNMVRRNIVRTCMNMACTFKTGLLTDKELERAVKLTGRESLDGAAEAGACVIACIPHAGNWEMLARIRPLFPKVKRFGSMYRQLDNPLLEEMVYKARTRFGCEMFSSKKGLKEVFRLANEGGMLGILNDQFTQQGVFVPYFGKVTGTTPLPALIRKRSKGQARVLAVASRNIALGKWEADLTHHVAIPEGNPGMATITHAINQTLEAVQKKSILDGFWMHHRWKPTRKFAPDVDEEQINIIKEHATLPFRIIVCLPEAFEEAILAVQMMRELQGCRPDMQLTVVCPEEQEAFWRTQKYITYVVSTESPAQQLMSETIYKDGPFDYIFMLSENKRVLKELSACVGPVRISGFGTNPLKKFFRSPHYPRAGAVPQHKACDFLSLAGSHIKIKGLSYADARTANTEAKVTYIAPYSTLGAADSWKKENWAELVTRLAGEVQLLALEQDKEAAEQLASEFGIKACIVRPETVANHVGPNCHLYAVDGLIPQLAALVGCPCHVIMASRYAKVYEPLGEGHRVVSNHTPCHPCYRNKCDQAMPCAYEISVADFLEA
;
A
#
# COMPACT_ATOMS: atom_id res chain seq x y z
N MET A 1 -22.23 -33.28 -17.79
CA MET A 1 -23.07 -32.47 -16.86
C MET A 1 -22.14 -31.99 -15.74
N SER A 2 -22.06 -30.68 -15.49
CA SER A 2 -21.36 -30.20 -14.30
C SER A 2 -22.09 -30.76 -13.08
N PRO A 3 -21.43 -31.44 -12.16
CA PRO A 3 -22.10 -31.90 -10.94
C PRO A 3 -22.36 -30.64 -10.11
N GLU A 4 -23.63 -30.35 -9.84
CA GLU A 4 -24.15 -29.28 -8.97
C GLU A 4 -24.63 -28.00 -9.66
N ALA A 5 -25.55 -28.10 -10.60
CA ALA A 5 -26.56 -27.07 -10.79
C ALA A 5 -27.70 -27.34 -9.78
N GLU A 6 -27.52 -26.97 -8.52
CA GLU A 6 -28.67 -26.69 -7.66
C GLU A 6 -29.57 -25.71 -8.42
N ALA A 7 -30.83 -26.05 -8.60
CA ALA A 7 -31.82 -25.33 -9.40
C ALA A 7 -32.11 -23.95 -8.81
N LYS A 8 -31.17 -23.02 -8.96
CA LYS A 8 -31.41 -21.59 -8.71
C LYS A 8 -32.40 -21.14 -9.78
N LYS A 9 -33.56 -20.63 -9.37
CA LYS A 9 -34.55 -20.01 -10.28
C LYS A 9 -33.83 -18.96 -11.13
N VAL A 10 -33.72 -19.23 -12.45
CA VAL A 10 -33.07 -18.33 -13.40
C VAL A 10 -33.96 -17.12 -13.62
N SER A 11 -33.46 -15.91 -13.37
CA SER A 11 -34.20 -14.67 -13.56
C SER A 11 -34.44 -14.38 -15.05
N PHE A 12 -35.47 -13.56 -15.35
CA PHE A 12 -35.75 -13.11 -16.71
C PHE A 12 -34.54 -12.40 -17.34
N THR A 13 -33.84 -11.55 -16.57
CA THR A 13 -32.64 -10.85 -17.02
C THR A 13 -31.49 -11.81 -17.35
N GLN A 14 -31.35 -12.91 -16.60
CA GLN A 14 -30.34 -13.95 -16.89
C GLN A 14 -30.67 -14.71 -18.18
N LYS A 15 -31.94 -15.01 -18.47
CA LYS A 15 -32.38 -15.63 -19.72
C LYS A 15 -32.11 -14.71 -20.93
N LEU A 16 -32.49 -13.44 -20.82
CA LEU A 16 -32.25 -12.43 -21.86
C LEU A 16 -30.75 -12.27 -22.13
N GLY A 17 -29.91 -12.21 -21.08
CA GLY A 17 -28.47 -12.15 -21.21
C GLY A 17 -27.87 -13.39 -21.92
N ALA A 18 -28.38 -14.57 -21.65
CA ALA A 18 -27.93 -15.80 -22.34
C ALA A 18 -28.35 -15.83 -23.80
N GLN A 19 -29.57 -15.39 -24.14
CA GLN A 19 -30.02 -15.27 -25.52
C GLN A 19 -29.20 -14.25 -26.32
N ALA A 20 -28.95 -13.07 -25.73
CA ALA A 20 -28.11 -12.05 -26.34
C ALA A 20 -26.67 -12.56 -26.58
N TYR A 21 -26.11 -13.30 -25.63
CA TYR A 21 -24.80 -13.94 -25.80
C TYR A 21 -24.81 -15.02 -26.89
N GLY A 22 -25.88 -15.84 -26.99
CA GLY A 22 -26.06 -16.82 -28.05
C GLY A 22 -26.08 -16.19 -29.45
N PHE A 23 -26.85 -15.09 -29.59
CA PHE A 23 -26.89 -14.32 -30.85
C PHE A 23 -25.54 -13.70 -31.17
N PHE A 24 -24.86 -13.11 -30.18
CA PHE A 24 -23.50 -12.60 -30.32
C PHE A 24 -22.53 -13.70 -30.81
N CYS A 25 -22.57 -14.89 -30.21
CA CYS A 25 -21.76 -16.02 -30.64
C CYS A 25 -22.06 -16.48 -32.09
N ALA A 26 -23.33 -16.40 -32.53
CA ALA A 26 -23.70 -16.72 -33.92
C ALA A 26 -23.04 -15.75 -34.91
N ILE A 27 -23.06 -14.43 -34.60
CA ILE A 27 -22.36 -13.42 -35.41
C ILE A 27 -20.86 -13.69 -35.43
N LEU A 28 -20.26 -13.96 -34.27
CA LEU A 28 -18.83 -14.23 -34.18
C LEU A 28 -18.40 -15.46 -34.98
N ARG A 29 -19.24 -16.48 -35.12
CA ARG A 29 -18.92 -17.70 -35.92
C ARG A 29 -18.61 -17.38 -37.38
N ILE A 30 -19.36 -16.49 -37.99
CA ILE A 30 -19.23 -16.12 -39.40
C ILE A 30 -18.23 -14.98 -39.64
N THR A 31 -17.83 -14.26 -38.60
CA THR A 31 -16.95 -13.08 -38.72
C THR A 31 -15.49 -13.51 -38.68
N ASP A 32 -14.66 -13.04 -39.61
CA ASP A 32 -13.21 -13.27 -39.59
C ASP A 32 -12.58 -12.62 -38.33
N ILE A 33 -11.64 -13.33 -37.71
CA ILE A 33 -10.99 -12.88 -36.47
C ILE A 33 -10.25 -11.53 -36.63
N ARG A 34 -9.81 -11.20 -37.87
CA ARG A 34 -9.15 -9.91 -38.15
C ARG A 34 -10.14 -8.75 -38.12
N ILE A 35 -11.39 -8.96 -38.55
CA ILE A 35 -12.47 -7.97 -38.47
C ILE A 35 -12.78 -7.73 -36.98
N ILE A 36 -12.89 -8.81 -36.18
CA ILE A 36 -13.11 -8.71 -34.74
C ILE A 36 -11.95 -7.96 -34.07
N ALA A 37 -10.71 -8.19 -34.46
CA ALA A 37 -9.55 -7.49 -33.98
C ALA A 37 -9.60 -5.99 -34.31
N ILE A 38 -10.05 -5.60 -35.50
CA ILE A 38 -10.23 -4.19 -35.89
C ILE A 38 -11.31 -3.54 -35.02
N LEU A 39 -12.48 -4.17 -34.89
CA LEU A 39 -13.56 -3.69 -34.03
C LEU A 39 -13.11 -3.54 -32.57
N GLY A 40 -12.36 -4.52 -32.05
CA GLY A 40 -11.76 -4.47 -30.72
C GLY A 40 -10.80 -3.29 -30.54
N ARG A 41 -10.03 -2.91 -31.57
CA ARG A 41 -9.19 -1.70 -31.55
C ARG A 41 -10.04 -0.42 -31.51
N CYS A 42 -11.11 -0.33 -32.28
CA CYS A 42 -12.04 0.81 -32.23
C CYS A 42 -12.66 0.97 -30.85
N ILE A 43 -13.13 -0.12 -30.24
CA ILE A 43 -13.63 -0.17 -28.87
C ILE A 43 -12.54 0.29 -27.90
N GLY A 44 -11.28 -0.10 -28.11
CA GLY A 44 -10.13 0.29 -27.29
C GLY A 44 -9.84 1.79 -27.32
N TYR A 45 -9.96 2.45 -28.46
CA TYR A 45 -9.85 3.91 -28.56
C TYR A 45 -10.96 4.62 -27.78
N LEU A 46 -12.20 4.13 -27.92
CA LEU A 46 -13.33 4.65 -27.15
C LEU A 46 -13.11 4.44 -25.65
N ALA A 47 -12.74 3.24 -25.23
CA ALA A 47 -12.44 2.92 -23.82
C ALA A 47 -11.33 3.82 -23.26
N TRP A 48 -10.26 4.06 -24.03
CA TRP A 48 -9.21 5.00 -23.63
C TRP A 48 -9.76 6.41 -23.40
N ALA A 49 -10.66 6.89 -24.24
CA ALA A 49 -11.26 8.23 -24.12
C ALA A 49 -12.13 8.34 -22.85
N ILE A 50 -13.02 7.36 -22.61
CA ILE A 50 -14.10 7.48 -21.59
C ILE A 50 -13.75 6.86 -20.21
N MET A 51 -12.62 6.13 -20.07
CA MET A 51 -12.27 5.42 -18.84
C MET A 51 -11.02 6.01 -18.13
N PRO A 52 -11.11 7.22 -17.53
CA PRO A 52 -9.95 7.89 -16.93
C PRO A 52 -9.33 7.11 -15.77
N GLU A 53 -10.14 6.40 -14.97
CA GLU A 53 -9.63 5.58 -13.87
C GLU A 53 -8.75 4.43 -14.39
N ARG A 54 -9.18 3.75 -15.46
CA ARG A 54 -8.39 2.68 -16.06
C ARG A 54 -7.09 3.20 -16.67
N ARG A 55 -7.11 4.38 -17.28
CA ARG A 55 -5.86 5.03 -17.76
C ARG A 55 -4.87 5.25 -16.63
N ARG A 56 -5.33 5.72 -15.45
CA ARG A 56 -4.47 5.92 -14.27
C ARG A 56 -3.88 4.60 -13.76
N ILE A 57 -4.68 3.52 -13.72
CA ILE A 57 -4.20 2.18 -13.32
C ILE A 57 -3.15 1.68 -14.31
N VAL A 58 -3.39 1.77 -15.60
CA VAL A 58 -2.44 1.35 -16.65
C VAL A 58 -1.16 2.18 -16.56
N ALA A 59 -1.26 3.51 -16.40
CA ALA A 59 -0.10 4.39 -16.26
C ALA A 59 0.76 3.99 -15.05
N ARG A 60 0.12 3.73 -13.91
CA ARG A 60 0.80 3.25 -12.70
C ARG A 60 1.51 1.91 -12.94
N ASN A 61 0.82 0.95 -13.54
CA ASN A 61 1.38 -0.37 -13.80
C ASN A 61 2.53 -0.30 -14.82
N LEU A 62 2.43 0.51 -15.87
CA LEU A 62 3.51 0.70 -16.85
C LEU A 62 4.75 1.32 -16.20
N ARG A 63 4.59 2.21 -15.23
CA ARG A 63 5.72 2.73 -14.44
C ARG A 63 6.39 1.65 -13.58
N ILE A 64 5.68 0.60 -13.20
CA ILE A 64 6.26 -0.54 -12.48
C ILE A 64 6.95 -1.51 -13.44
N VAL A 65 6.31 -1.83 -14.57
CA VAL A 65 6.77 -2.94 -15.42
C VAL A 65 7.77 -2.53 -16.51
N VAL A 66 7.87 -1.23 -16.82
CA VAL A 66 8.77 -0.70 -17.85
C VAL A 66 9.87 0.13 -17.24
N ASP A 67 9.50 1.26 -16.66
CA ASP A 67 10.42 2.23 -16.07
C ASP A 67 9.66 3.16 -15.12
N PRO A 68 10.07 3.27 -13.85
CA PRO A 68 9.43 4.13 -12.87
C PRO A 68 9.48 5.62 -13.23
N THR A 69 10.42 6.04 -14.09
CA THR A 69 10.60 7.44 -14.51
C THR A 69 9.68 7.88 -15.66
N LEU A 70 8.95 6.94 -16.28
CA LEU A 70 8.03 7.23 -17.39
C LEU A 70 7.04 8.34 -17.04
N LYS A 71 6.97 9.36 -17.90
CA LYS A 71 6.07 10.52 -17.76
C LYS A 71 5.66 11.14 -19.10
N GLY A 72 4.72 12.10 -19.04
CA GLY A 72 4.34 12.91 -20.19
C GLY A 72 3.74 12.15 -21.37
N SER A 73 4.08 12.60 -22.58
CA SER A 73 3.51 12.07 -23.82
C SER A 73 3.91 10.62 -24.08
N HIS A 74 5.11 10.20 -23.69
CA HIS A 74 5.59 8.84 -23.86
C HIS A 74 4.74 7.84 -23.04
N LEU A 75 4.55 8.11 -21.74
CA LEU A 75 3.68 7.29 -20.88
C LEU A 75 2.24 7.26 -21.43
N ASN A 76 1.69 8.42 -21.80
CA ASN A 76 0.31 8.50 -22.32
C ASN A 76 0.12 7.69 -23.62
N ASN A 77 1.12 7.69 -24.51
CA ASN A 77 1.09 6.89 -25.72
C ASN A 77 1.12 5.37 -25.41
N MET A 78 1.97 4.95 -24.46
CA MET A 78 2.02 3.56 -24.02
C MET A 78 0.69 3.12 -23.37
N VAL A 79 0.08 3.96 -22.54
CA VAL A 79 -1.24 3.73 -21.93
C VAL A 79 -2.29 3.52 -23.00
N ARG A 80 -2.36 4.42 -23.98
CA ARG A 80 -3.31 4.29 -25.11
C ARG A 80 -3.10 2.98 -25.87
N ARG A 81 -1.85 2.69 -26.24
CA ARG A 81 -1.51 1.47 -27.00
C ARG A 81 -1.85 0.20 -26.21
N ASN A 82 -1.60 0.17 -24.90
CA ASN A 82 -1.96 -0.99 -24.07
C ASN A 82 -3.47 -1.17 -23.99
N ILE A 83 -4.25 -0.12 -23.72
CA ILE A 83 -5.73 -0.22 -23.62
C ILE A 83 -6.32 -0.70 -24.96
N VAL A 84 -5.87 -0.12 -26.08
CA VAL A 84 -6.33 -0.50 -27.41
C VAL A 84 -6.00 -1.98 -27.70
N ARG A 85 -4.78 -2.42 -27.35
CA ARG A 85 -4.37 -3.82 -27.56
C ARG A 85 -5.11 -4.78 -26.63
N THR A 86 -5.32 -4.40 -25.37
CA THR A 86 -6.13 -5.18 -24.43
C THR A 86 -7.56 -5.38 -24.93
N CYS A 87 -8.24 -4.32 -25.39
CA CYS A 87 -9.59 -4.44 -25.93
C CYS A 87 -9.63 -5.30 -27.21
N MET A 88 -8.63 -5.16 -28.07
CA MET A 88 -8.48 -6.03 -29.27
C MET A 88 -8.36 -7.51 -28.88
N ASN A 89 -7.44 -7.83 -27.95
CA ASN A 89 -7.22 -9.19 -27.49
C ASN A 89 -8.49 -9.77 -26.83
N MET A 90 -9.14 -8.99 -25.96
CA MET A 90 -10.40 -9.38 -25.30
C MET A 90 -11.53 -9.65 -26.30
N ALA A 91 -11.70 -8.81 -27.34
CA ALA A 91 -12.68 -9.06 -28.39
C ALA A 91 -12.41 -10.38 -29.12
N CYS A 92 -11.14 -10.67 -29.46
CA CYS A 92 -10.73 -11.91 -30.08
C CYS A 92 -10.91 -13.13 -29.17
N THR A 93 -10.79 -12.99 -27.87
CA THR A 93 -11.02 -14.04 -26.87
C THR A 93 -12.41 -14.70 -27.04
N PHE A 94 -13.46 -13.91 -27.32
CA PHE A 94 -14.80 -14.44 -27.54
C PHE A 94 -14.92 -15.31 -28.81
N LYS A 95 -14.16 -15.01 -29.86
CA LYS A 95 -14.10 -15.83 -31.07
C LYS A 95 -13.30 -17.11 -30.86
N THR A 96 -12.33 -17.13 -29.96
CA THR A 96 -11.34 -18.22 -29.82
C THR A 96 -12.00 -19.56 -29.56
N GLY A 97 -13.02 -19.65 -28.71
CA GLY A 97 -13.79 -20.88 -28.47
C GLY A 97 -14.65 -21.35 -29.64
N LEU A 98 -14.80 -20.52 -30.68
CA LEU A 98 -15.62 -20.80 -31.87
C LEU A 98 -14.77 -21.13 -33.11
N LEU A 99 -13.44 -20.98 -33.06
CA LEU A 99 -12.53 -21.29 -34.17
C LEU A 99 -12.59 -22.78 -34.54
N THR A 100 -12.55 -23.06 -35.83
CA THR A 100 -12.25 -24.39 -36.33
C THR A 100 -10.76 -24.71 -36.14
N ASP A 101 -10.36 -25.98 -36.25
CA ASP A 101 -8.95 -26.36 -36.08
C ASP A 101 -8.05 -25.70 -37.15
N LYS A 102 -8.52 -25.59 -38.39
CA LYS A 102 -7.81 -24.88 -39.47
C LYS A 102 -7.65 -23.37 -39.20
N GLU A 103 -8.67 -22.73 -38.64
CA GLU A 103 -8.59 -21.31 -38.23
C GLU A 103 -7.63 -21.14 -37.04
N LEU A 104 -7.64 -22.08 -36.09
CA LEU A 104 -6.73 -22.06 -34.94
C LEU A 104 -5.28 -22.16 -35.39
N GLU A 105 -4.94 -23.13 -36.28
CA GLU A 105 -3.60 -23.29 -36.82
C GLU A 105 -3.08 -22.04 -37.54
N ARG A 106 -3.98 -21.30 -38.20
CA ARG A 106 -3.64 -20.02 -38.87
C ARG A 106 -3.48 -18.85 -37.91
N ALA A 107 -4.21 -18.87 -36.78
CA ALA A 107 -4.23 -17.81 -35.79
C ALA A 107 -3.13 -17.95 -34.73
N VAL A 108 -2.60 -19.19 -34.56
CA VAL A 108 -1.68 -19.51 -33.46
C VAL A 108 -0.37 -20.05 -33.99
N LYS A 109 0.73 -19.45 -33.58
CA LYS A 109 2.08 -19.99 -33.74
C LYS A 109 2.54 -20.56 -32.40
N LEU A 110 2.92 -21.82 -32.37
CA LEU A 110 3.50 -22.48 -31.20
C LEU A 110 5.01 -22.63 -31.36
N THR A 111 5.76 -22.26 -30.33
CA THR A 111 7.21 -22.45 -30.28
C THR A 111 7.55 -23.29 -29.04
N GLY A 112 8.49 -24.24 -29.17
CA GLY A 112 8.92 -25.11 -28.04
C GLY A 112 7.97 -26.28 -27.77
N ARG A 113 7.23 -26.74 -28.75
CA ARG A 113 6.30 -27.87 -28.64
C ARG A 113 7.00 -29.14 -28.15
N GLU A 114 8.22 -29.37 -28.59
CA GLU A 114 9.05 -30.55 -28.29
C GLU A 114 9.25 -30.71 -26.78
N SER A 115 9.30 -29.62 -26.04
CA SER A 115 9.44 -29.59 -24.56
C SER A 115 8.23 -30.24 -23.88
N LEU A 116 7.02 -30.00 -24.38
CA LEU A 116 5.79 -30.58 -23.84
C LEU A 116 5.63 -32.04 -24.26
N ASP A 117 5.93 -32.36 -25.49
CA ASP A 117 5.87 -33.74 -26.01
C ASP A 117 6.83 -34.65 -25.22
N GLY A 118 8.06 -34.21 -24.97
CA GLY A 118 9.02 -34.94 -24.15
C GLY A 118 8.61 -35.09 -22.68
N ALA A 119 7.96 -34.07 -22.09
CA ALA A 119 7.40 -34.19 -20.74
C ALA A 119 6.23 -35.19 -20.68
N ALA A 120 5.34 -35.16 -21.68
CA ALA A 120 4.20 -36.07 -21.78
C ALA A 120 4.66 -37.54 -21.96
N GLU A 121 5.68 -37.79 -22.77
CA GLU A 121 6.29 -39.11 -22.95
C GLU A 121 6.93 -39.65 -21.68
N ALA A 122 7.55 -38.77 -20.89
CA ALA A 122 8.11 -39.10 -19.57
C ALA A 122 7.03 -39.26 -18.47
N GLY A 123 5.75 -39.08 -18.77
CA GLY A 123 4.67 -39.12 -17.78
C GLY A 123 4.72 -37.99 -16.74
N ALA A 124 5.51 -36.93 -16.99
CA ALA A 124 5.65 -35.83 -16.06
C ALA A 124 4.47 -34.85 -16.17
N CYS A 125 4.04 -34.31 -15.02
CA CYS A 125 3.10 -33.19 -15.02
C CYS A 125 3.78 -31.91 -15.52
N VAL A 126 3.05 -31.12 -16.30
CA VAL A 126 3.46 -29.79 -16.73
C VAL A 126 2.53 -28.74 -16.14
N ILE A 127 3.07 -27.81 -15.37
CA ILE A 127 2.35 -26.67 -14.82
C ILE A 127 2.69 -25.45 -15.69
N ALA A 128 1.74 -25.01 -16.50
CA ALA A 128 1.86 -23.81 -17.30
C ALA A 128 1.34 -22.60 -16.52
N CYS A 129 2.25 -21.76 -16.02
CA CYS A 129 1.94 -20.48 -15.39
C CYS A 129 1.70 -19.44 -16.48
N ILE A 130 0.50 -18.87 -16.50
CA ILE A 130 0.01 -18.05 -17.60
C ILE A 130 -0.32 -16.65 -17.07
N PRO A 131 0.22 -15.56 -17.65
CA PRO A 131 -0.24 -14.22 -17.37
C PRO A 131 -1.47 -13.89 -18.22
N HIS A 132 -2.30 -12.96 -17.75
CA HIS A 132 -3.35 -12.36 -18.58
C HIS A 132 -2.72 -11.46 -19.64
N ALA A 133 -2.18 -12.04 -20.68
CA ALA A 133 -1.49 -11.35 -21.76
C ALA A 133 -1.95 -11.86 -23.14
N GLY A 134 -2.11 -10.96 -24.10
CA GLY A 134 -2.56 -11.30 -25.43
C GLY A 134 -3.94 -11.96 -25.43
N ASN A 135 -4.10 -13.00 -26.22
CA ASN A 135 -5.30 -13.84 -26.23
C ASN A 135 -5.04 -15.12 -25.42
N TRP A 136 -5.01 -15.02 -24.09
CA TRP A 136 -4.71 -16.17 -23.21
C TRP A 136 -5.74 -17.29 -23.24
N GLU A 137 -7.01 -17.02 -23.58
CA GLU A 137 -8.04 -18.08 -23.75
C GLU A 137 -7.69 -19.08 -24.88
N MET A 138 -6.86 -18.64 -25.80
CA MET A 138 -6.31 -19.51 -26.83
C MET A 138 -5.56 -20.72 -26.28
N LEU A 139 -4.89 -20.54 -25.11
CA LEU A 139 -4.11 -21.59 -24.46
C LEU A 139 -4.98 -22.75 -23.95
N ALA A 140 -6.25 -22.52 -23.64
CA ALA A 140 -7.21 -23.60 -23.34
C ALA A 140 -7.67 -24.33 -24.62
N ARG A 141 -7.57 -23.67 -25.79
CA ARG A 141 -8.04 -24.18 -27.10
C ARG A 141 -7.00 -25.04 -27.83
N ILE A 142 -5.70 -24.89 -27.47
CA ILE A 142 -4.61 -25.58 -28.19
C ILE A 142 -4.48 -27.08 -27.89
N ARG A 143 -5.30 -27.65 -27.00
CA ARG A 143 -5.25 -29.09 -26.64
C ARG A 143 -5.14 -30.03 -27.84
N PRO A 144 -5.89 -29.85 -28.95
CA PRO A 144 -5.78 -30.72 -30.11
C PRO A 144 -4.39 -30.73 -30.75
N LEU A 145 -3.58 -29.69 -30.55
CA LEU A 145 -2.22 -29.61 -31.07
C LEU A 145 -1.21 -30.42 -30.25
N PHE A 146 -1.62 -31.02 -29.13
CA PHE A 146 -0.78 -31.83 -28.24
C PHE A 146 -1.38 -33.23 -27.99
N PRO A 147 -1.39 -34.11 -29.02
CA PRO A 147 -2.02 -35.44 -28.92
C PRO A 147 -1.37 -36.33 -27.86
N LYS A 148 -0.08 -36.16 -27.56
CA LYS A 148 0.67 -36.94 -26.56
C LYS A 148 0.31 -36.60 -25.14
N VAL A 149 -0.25 -35.42 -24.86
CA VAL A 149 -0.70 -35.01 -23.53
C VAL A 149 -2.02 -35.69 -23.21
N LYS A 150 -2.03 -36.64 -22.29
CA LYS A 150 -3.21 -37.44 -21.93
C LYS A 150 -4.35 -36.62 -21.35
N ARG A 151 -4.03 -35.75 -20.39
CA ARG A 151 -5.00 -34.87 -19.72
C ARG A 151 -4.55 -33.40 -19.79
N PHE A 152 -5.47 -32.53 -20.11
CA PHE A 152 -5.22 -31.10 -20.22
C PHE A 152 -6.29 -30.34 -19.43
N GLY A 153 -5.91 -29.60 -18.41
CA GLY A 153 -6.86 -28.92 -17.54
C GLY A 153 -6.47 -27.48 -17.23
N SER A 154 -7.45 -26.71 -16.78
CA SER A 154 -7.25 -25.33 -16.31
C SER A 154 -8.15 -25.02 -15.13
N MET A 155 -7.67 -24.18 -14.22
CA MET A 155 -8.51 -23.65 -13.15
C MET A 155 -9.27 -22.40 -13.60
N TYR A 156 -10.53 -22.27 -13.17
CA TYR A 156 -11.34 -21.12 -13.49
C TYR A 156 -12.27 -20.72 -12.34
N ARG A 157 -12.74 -19.49 -12.38
CA ARG A 157 -13.81 -19.01 -11.51
C ARG A 157 -15.14 -19.15 -12.24
N GLN A 158 -16.11 -19.81 -11.61
CA GLN A 158 -17.46 -19.93 -12.13
C GLN A 158 -18.14 -18.56 -12.25
N LEU A 159 -18.94 -18.38 -13.31
CA LEU A 159 -19.76 -17.20 -13.53
C LEU A 159 -21.00 -17.22 -12.65
N ASP A 160 -21.48 -16.03 -12.26
CA ASP A 160 -22.66 -15.91 -11.40
C ASP A 160 -23.97 -16.23 -12.14
N ASN A 161 -24.02 -16.07 -13.48
CA ASN A 161 -25.16 -16.47 -14.31
C ASN A 161 -24.99 -17.93 -14.76
N PRO A 162 -25.84 -18.87 -14.31
CA PRO A 162 -25.68 -20.28 -14.59
C PRO A 162 -25.83 -20.65 -16.08
N LEU A 163 -26.64 -19.91 -16.84
CA LEU A 163 -26.80 -20.14 -18.29
C LEU A 163 -25.55 -19.70 -19.05
N LEU A 164 -24.98 -18.55 -18.71
CA LEU A 164 -23.70 -18.10 -19.29
C LEU A 164 -22.56 -19.02 -18.88
N GLU A 165 -22.55 -19.48 -17.61
CA GLU A 165 -21.59 -20.46 -17.11
C GLU A 165 -21.59 -21.72 -17.95
N GLU A 166 -22.76 -22.29 -18.21
CA GLU A 166 -22.90 -23.52 -19.04
C GLU A 166 -22.39 -23.31 -20.46
N MET A 167 -22.71 -22.17 -21.07
CA MET A 167 -22.25 -21.84 -22.44
C MET A 167 -20.73 -21.68 -22.51
N VAL A 168 -20.14 -20.97 -21.54
CA VAL A 168 -18.69 -20.75 -21.48
C VAL A 168 -17.96 -22.04 -21.13
N TYR A 169 -18.49 -22.83 -20.20
CA TYR A 169 -17.94 -24.13 -19.84
C TYR A 169 -17.90 -25.07 -21.05
N LYS A 170 -19.04 -25.21 -21.79
CA LYS A 170 -19.10 -26.00 -23.04
C LYS A 170 -18.09 -25.53 -24.10
N ALA A 171 -17.92 -24.20 -24.24
CA ALA A 171 -16.96 -23.65 -25.19
C ALA A 171 -15.50 -23.99 -24.82
N ARG A 172 -15.15 -23.97 -23.53
CA ARG A 172 -13.80 -24.31 -23.07
C ARG A 172 -13.51 -25.81 -23.06
N THR A 173 -14.50 -26.64 -22.71
CA THR A 173 -14.33 -28.12 -22.66
C THR A 173 -14.48 -28.82 -23.98
N ARG A 174 -15.04 -28.16 -24.98
CA ARG A 174 -15.32 -28.71 -26.34
C ARG A 174 -14.12 -29.41 -26.97
N PHE A 175 -12.91 -28.99 -26.65
CA PHE A 175 -11.67 -29.48 -27.27
C PHE A 175 -10.84 -30.34 -26.31
N GLY A 176 -11.48 -30.90 -25.27
CA GLY A 176 -10.84 -31.80 -24.33
C GLY A 176 -10.04 -31.12 -23.20
N CYS A 177 -10.27 -29.82 -22.97
CA CYS A 177 -9.73 -29.15 -21.79
C CYS A 177 -10.66 -29.40 -20.59
N GLU A 178 -10.13 -29.94 -19.51
CA GLU A 178 -10.86 -30.12 -18.25
C GLU A 178 -10.86 -28.79 -17.46
N MET A 179 -12.02 -28.35 -16.99
CA MET A 179 -12.17 -27.10 -16.27
C MET A 179 -12.45 -27.34 -14.79
N PHE A 180 -11.53 -26.92 -13.93
CA PHE A 180 -11.60 -27.11 -12.48
C PHE A 180 -12.05 -25.84 -11.78
N SER A 181 -13.14 -25.92 -11.02
CA SER A 181 -13.60 -24.79 -10.21
C SER A 181 -12.59 -24.42 -9.13
N SER A 182 -12.27 -23.14 -9.00
CA SER A 182 -11.37 -22.62 -7.98
C SER A 182 -11.83 -22.90 -6.54
N LYS A 183 -13.11 -23.16 -6.32
CA LYS A 183 -13.68 -23.46 -5.00
C LYS A 183 -13.63 -24.94 -4.62
N LYS A 184 -13.85 -25.84 -5.56
CA LYS A 184 -14.03 -27.29 -5.29
C LYS A 184 -13.09 -28.20 -6.10
N GLY A 185 -12.35 -27.66 -7.07
CA GLY A 185 -11.56 -28.43 -8.03
C GLY A 185 -10.17 -28.86 -7.58
N LEU A 186 -9.69 -28.48 -6.41
CA LEU A 186 -8.31 -28.76 -5.99
C LEU A 186 -7.95 -30.25 -5.97
N LYS A 187 -8.87 -31.13 -5.51
CA LYS A 187 -8.63 -32.58 -5.50
C LYS A 187 -8.35 -33.12 -6.90
N GLU A 188 -9.13 -32.69 -7.89
CA GLU A 188 -8.99 -33.10 -9.28
C GLU A 188 -7.72 -32.52 -9.91
N VAL A 189 -7.33 -31.31 -9.55
CA VAL A 189 -6.06 -30.71 -9.97
C VAL A 189 -4.87 -31.54 -9.51
N PHE A 190 -4.85 -31.98 -8.25
CA PHE A 190 -3.80 -32.87 -7.74
C PHE A 190 -3.83 -34.25 -8.40
N ARG A 191 -5.03 -34.78 -8.69
CA ARG A 191 -5.15 -36.04 -9.41
C ARG A 191 -4.55 -35.93 -10.81
N LEU A 192 -4.91 -34.87 -11.57
CA LEU A 192 -4.32 -34.60 -12.89
C LEU A 192 -2.80 -34.48 -12.83
N ALA A 193 -2.29 -33.75 -11.81
CA ALA A 193 -0.84 -33.57 -11.64
C ALA A 193 -0.12 -34.90 -11.39
N ASN A 194 -0.70 -35.80 -10.59
CA ASN A 194 -0.12 -37.11 -10.29
C ASN A 194 -0.20 -38.09 -11.47
N GLU A 195 -1.16 -37.89 -12.39
CA GLU A 195 -1.33 -38.70 -13.59
C GLU A 195 -0.52 -38.20 -14.81
N GLY A 196 0.31 -37.15 -14.61
CA GLY A 196 1.20 -36.65 -15.66
C GLY A 196 0.50 -35.79 -16.73
N GLY A 197 -0.54 -35.02 -16.32
CA GLY A 197 -1.25 -34.10 -17.23
C GLY A 197 -0.61 -32.71 -17.32
N MET A 198 -1.16 -31.89 -18.24
CA MET A 198 -0.83 -30.47 -18.33
C MET A 198 -1.88 -29.61 -17.62
N LEU A 199 -1.45 -28.68 -16.80
CA LEU A 199 -2.32 -27.78 -16.05
C LEU A 199 -1.99 -26.33 -16.33
N GLY A 200 -2.94 -25.58 -16.90
CA GLY A 200 -2.85 -24.13 -17.09
C GLY A 200 -3.36 -23.37 -15.86
N ILE A 201 -2.55 -22.48 -15.32
CA ILE A 201 -2.89 -21.64 -14.14
C ILE A 201 -2.61 -20.17 -14.47
N LEU A 202 -3.66 -19.35 -14.44
CA LEU A 202 -3.54 -17.89 -14.50
C LEU A 202 -3.09 -17.37 -13.13
N ASN A 203 -1.88 -16.81 -13.02
CA ASN A 203 -1.28 -16.48 -11.71
C ASN A 203 -0.70 -15.08 -11.58
N ASP A 204 -0.99 -14.17 -12.51
CA ASP A 204 -0.51 -12.79 -12.50
C ASP A 204 -1.50 -11.78 -11.89
N GLN A 205 -2.61 -12.21 -11.31
CA GLN A 205 -3.54 -11.33 -10.60
C GLN A 205 -3.23 -11.30 -9.11
N PHE A 206 -3.56 -10.14 -8.48
CA PHE A 206 -3.41 -9.96 -7.04
C PHE A 206 -4.32 -10.89 -6.26
N THR A 207 -3.77 -11.55 -5.24
CA THR A 207 -4.54 -12.30 -4.23
C THR A 207 -4.12 -11.89 -2.82
N GLN A 208 -5.12 -11.61 -1.97
CA GLN A 208 -4.88 -11.18 -0.60
C GLN A 208 -4.32 -12.29 0.30
N GLN A 209 -4.67 -13.55 0.00
CA GLN A 209 -4.21 -14.75 0.72
C GLN A 209 -3.01 -15.41 0.02
N GLY A 210 -2.30 -14.65 -0.82
CA GLY A 210 -1.16 -15.15 -1.57
C GLY A 210 0.16 -15.05 -0.81
N VAL A 211 1.20 -15.56 -1.44
CA VAL A 211 2.58 -15.36 -1.04
C VAL A 211 3.02 -13.96 -1.52
N PHE A 212 3.56 -13.17 -0.62
CA PHE A 212 4.03 -11.81 -0.92
C PHE A 212 5.49 -11.84 -1.32
N VAL A 213 5.74 -11.72 -2.61
CA VAL A 213 7.07 -11.72 -3.22
C VAL A 213 7.11 -10.69 -4.36
N PRO A 214 8.30 -10.24 -4.78
CA PRO A 214 8.43 -9.29 -5.88
C PRO A 214 7.84 -9.81 -7.20
N TYR A 215 7.25 -8.89 -7.96
CA TYR A 215 6.85 -9.06 -9.36
C TYR A 215 7.12 -7.73 -10.06
N PHE A 216 8.00 -7.73 -11.06
CA PHE A 216 8.60 -6.51 -11.63
C PHE A 216 9.23 -5.61 -10.54
N GLY A 217 9.98 -6.24 -9.64
CA GLY A 217 10.67 -5.55 -8.55
C GLY A 217 9.79 -4.99 -7.44
N LYS A 218 8.45 -5.07 -7.55
CA LYS A 218 7.52 -4.56 -6.54
C LYS A 218 6.74 -5.68 -5.87
N VAL A 219 6.74 -5.69 -4.54
CA VAL A 219 6.08 -6.74 -3.74
C VAL A 219 4.58 -6.77 -3.97
N THR A 220 4.02 -7.97 -4.19
CA THR A 220 2.59 -8.19 -4.38
C THR A 220 2.18 -9.62 -4.04
N GLY A 221 0.93 -9.81 -3.59
CA GLY A 221 0.38 -11.14 -3.30
C GLY A 221 0.17 -11.96 -4.58
N THR A 222 0.85 -13.09 -4.69
CA THR A 222 0.76 -14.05 -5.80
C THR A 222 0.17 -15.37 -5.31
N THR A 223 -0.67 -16.02 -6.14
CA THR A 223 -1.23 -17.32 -5.75
C THR A 223 -0.13 -18.37 -5.57
N PRO A 224 -0.10 -19.09 -4.44
CA PRO A 224 0.88 -20.15 -4.19
C PRO A 224 0.56 -21.46 -4.93
N LEU A 225 -0.55 -21.53 -5.65
CA LEU A 225 -1.06 -22.79 -6.20
C LEU A 225 -0.07 -23.54 -7.11
N PRO A 226 0.63 -22.91 -8.06
CA PRO A 226 1.63 -23.61 -8.86
C PRO A 226 2.76 -24.22 -8.01
N ALA A 227 3.26 -23.47 -7.03
CA ALA A 227 4.28 -23.92 -6.09
C ALA A 227 3.79 -25.09 -5.22
N LEU A 228 2.54 -25.01 -4.76
CA LEU A 228 1.91 -26.09 -3.96
C LEU A 228 1.80 -27.39 -4.76
N ILE A 229 1.35 -27.33 -6.03
CA ILE A 229 1.25 -28.50 -6.89
C ILE A 229 2.65 -29.09 -7.14
N ARG A 230 3.64 -28.25 -7.42
CA ARG A 230 5.03 -28.65 -7.63
C ARG A 230 5.59 -29.39 -6.41
N LYS A 231 5.36 -28.88 -5.20
CA LYS A 231 5.81 -29.54 -3.95
C LYS A 231 5.11 -30.88 -3.71
N ARG A 232 3.81 -30.96 -3.96
CA ARG A 232 3.04 -32.19 -3.75
C ARG A 232 3.28 -33.27 -4.80
N SER A 233 3.75 -32.90 -5.99
CA SER A 233 4.19 -33.84 -7.03
C SER A 233 5.59 -34.43 -6.76
N LYS A 234 6.13 -34.30 -5.55
CA LYS A 234 7.48 -34.75 -5.13
C LYS A 234 8.59 -34.26 -6.07
N GLY A 235 8.42 -33.06 -6.60
CA GLY A 235 9.42 -32.46 -7.47
C GLY A 235 9.38 -32.92 -8.94
N GLN A 236 8.49 -33.80 -9.34
CA GLN A 236 8.41 -34.34 -10.71
C GLN A 236 7.69 -33.42 -11.68
N ALA A 237 6.85 -32.47 -11.23
CA ALA A 237 6.18 -31.54 -12.11
C ALA A 237 7.16 -30.52 -12.69
N ARG A 238 7.15 -30.34 -14.00
CA ARG A 238 7.86 -29.26 -14.71
C ARG A 238 7.03 -28.00 -14.69
N VAL A 239 7.64 -26.86 -14.42
CA VAL A 239 6.94 -25.55 -14.40
C VAL A 239 7.42 -24.71 -15.58
N LEU A 240 6.47 -24.18 -16.34
CA LEU A 240 6.71 -23.30 -17.49
C LEU A 240 6.00 -21.96 -17.27
N ALA A 241 6.56 -20.89 -17.79
CA ALA A 241 5.87 -19.61 -17.97
C ALA A 241 5.46 -19.48 -19.44
N VAL A 242 4.18 -19.28 -19.71
CA VAL A 242 3.63 -19.25 -21.08
C VAL A 242 2.78 -18.01 -21.28
N ALA A 243 3.22 -17.07 -22.12
CA ALA A 243 2.42 -15.92 -22.52
C ALA A 243 1.98 -16.02 -23.99
N SER A 244 0.76 -15.57 -24.25
CA SER A 244 0.28 -15.31 -25.60
C SER A 244 0.66 -13.88 -26.00
N ARG A 245 1.43 -13.69 -27.05
CA ARG A 245 1.74 -12.37 -27.60
C ARG A 245 1.14 -12.16 -28.99
N ASN A 246 0.63 -10.97 -29.23
CA ASN A 246 0.11 -10.62 -30.55
C ASN A 246 1.26 -10.32 -31.50
N ILE A 247 1.37 -11.10 -32.61
CA ILE A 247 2.42 -10.95 -33.61
C ILE A 247 1.92 -10.31 -34.92
N ALA A 248 0.61 -10.39 -35.20
CA ALA A 248 -0.04 -9.69 -36.28
C ALA A 248 -1.54 -9.58 -36.01
N LEU A 249 -2.28 -8.87 -36.86
CA LEU A 249 -3.73 -8.74 -36.73
C LEU A 249 -4.41 -10.11 -36.79
N GLY A 250 -5.06 -10.53 -35.70
CA GLY A 250 -5.70 -11.84 -35.57
C GLY A 250 -4.73 -13.02 -35.45
N LYS A 251 -3.45 -12.78 -35.15
CA LYS A 251 -2.44 -13.83 -34.96
C LYS A 251 -1.67 -13.65 -33.66
N TRP A 252 -1.45 -14.75 -32.96
CA TRP A 252 -0.70 -14.79 -31.70
C TRP A 252 0.36 -15.87 -31.73
N GLU A 253 1.37 -15.71 -30.92
CA GLU A 253 2.39 -16.71 -30.65
C GLU A 253 2.34 -17.10 -29.16
N ALA A 254 2.44 -18.41 -28.90
CA ALA A 254 2.69 -18.93 -27.54
C ALA A 254 4.03 -19.67 -27.55
N ASP A 255 4.94 -19.20 -26.69
CA ASP A 255 6.28 -19.73 -26.51
C ASP A 255 6.32 -20.61 -25.27
N LEU A 256 6.60 -21.90 -25.46
CA LEU A 256 6.60 -22.95 -24.44
C LEU A 256 8.02 -23.30 -23.95
N THR A 257 9.03 -22.52 -24.34
CA THR A 257 10.44 -22.79 -24.00
C THR A 257 10.87 -22.27 -22.64
N HIS A 258 10.03 -21.47 -21.98
CA HIS A 258 10.39 -20.78 -20.73
C HIS A 258 10.19 -21.66 -19.50
N HIS A 259 11.15 -22.54 -19.23
CA HIS A 259 11.18 -23.33 -18.01
C HIS A 259 11.51 -22.44 -16.80
N VAL A 260 10.80 -22.66 -15.70
CA VAL A 260 11.11 -22.00 -14.42
C VAL A 260 12.30 -22.70 -13.78
N ALA A 261 13.38 -21.96 -13.57
CA ALA A 261 14.54 -22.44 -12.82
C ALA A 261 14.23 -22.45 -11.32
N ILE A 262 13.80 -23.60 -10.82
CA ILE A 262 13.54 -23.80 -9.39
C ILE A 262 14.82 -24.28 -8.75
N PRO A 263 15.28 -23.65 -7.62
CA PRO A 263 16.47 -24.10 -6.90
C PRO A 263 16.39 -25.59 -6.50
N GLU A 264 17.54 -26.25 -6.46
CA GLU A 264 17.64 -27.65 -6.04
C GLU A 264 17.30 -27.84 -4.54
N GLY A 265 17.06 -29.08 -4.14
CA GLY A 265 16.70 -29.44 -2.79
C GLY A 265 15.19 -29.31 -2.51
N ASN A 266 14.85 -28.73 -1.38
CA ASN A 266 13.45 -28.54 -0.95
C ASN A 266 13.12 -27.05 -0.74
N PRO A 267 13.09 -26.24 -1.80
CA PRO A 267 12.81 -24.81 -1.68
C PRO A 267 11.42 -24.57 -1.08
N GLY A 268 11.28 -23.45 -0.35
CA GLY A 268 10.04 -23.02 0.24
C GLY A 268 9.00 -22.58 -0.80
N MET A 269 7.79 -22.30 -0.33
CA MET A 269 6.71 -21.84 -1.21
C MET A 269 7.01 -20.46 -1.80
N ALA A 270 7.64 -19.59 -1.05
CA ALA A 270 7.96 -18.24 -1.48
C ALA A 270 9.05 -18.25 -2.55
N THR A 271 10.09 -19.06 -2.38
CA THR A 271 11.18 -19.25 -3.34
C THR A 271 10.65 -19.75 -4.70
N ILE A 272 9.81 -20.80 -4.70
CA ILE A 272 9.21 -21.30 -5.95
C ILE A 272 8.31 -20.24 -6.59
N THR A 273 7.47 -19.56 -5.81
CA THR A 273 6.57 -18.52 -6.32
C THR A 273 7.36 -17.34 -6.90
N HIS A 274 8.47 -16.96 -6.26
CA HIS A 274 9.35 -15.91 -6.77
C HIS A 274 10.03 -16.30 -8.08
N ALA A 275 10.55 -17.51 -8.20
CA ALA A 275 11.14 -18.04 -9.44
C ALA A 275 10.12 -18.04 -10.60
N ILE A 276 8.86 -18.40 -10.32
CA ILE A 276 7.76 -18.32 -11.28
C ILE A 276 7.53 -16.86 -11.71
N ASN A 277 7.46 -15.93 -10.76
CA ASN A 277 7.29 -14.51 -11.05
C ASN A 277 8.42 -13.97 -11.94
N GLN A 278 9.68 -14.26 -11.63
CA GLN A 278 10.84 -13.84 -12.44
C GLN A 278 10.75 -14.36 -13.89
N THR A 279 10.35 -15.62 -14.07
CA THR A 279 10.20 -16.20 -15.40
C THR A 279 9.04 -15.56 -16.16
N LEU A 280 7.91 -15.30 -15.49
CA LEU A 280 6.77 -14.58 -16.08
C LEU A 280 7.13 -13.15 -16.49
N GLU A 281 7.93 -12.44 -15.68
CA GLU A 281 8.45 -11.11 -16.03
C GLU A 281 9.26 -11.16 -17.32
N ALA A 282 10.18 -12.10 -17.43
CA ALA A 282 11.02 -12.26 -18.61
C ALA A 282 10.18 -12.51 -19.87
N VAL A 283 9.13 -13.34 -19.76
CA VAL A 283 8.20 -13.62 -20.87
C VAL A 283 7.36 -12.39 -21.22
N GLN A 284 6.82 -11.68 -20.23
CA GLN A 284 5.98 -10.50 -20.48
C GLN A 284 6.79 -9.30 -20.99
N LYS A 285 8.06 -9.15 -20.61
CA LYS A 285 8.96 -8.10 -21.14
C LYS A 285 9.12 -8.20 -22.66
N LYS A 286 9.00 -9.39 -23.27
CA LYS A 286 9.04 -9.56 -24.73
C LYS A 286 7.85 -8.89 -25.44
N SER A 287 6.73 -8.66 -24.76
CA SER A 287 5.54 -8.01 -25.32
C SER A 287 4.72 -7.31 -24.22
N ILE A 288 5.33 -6.28 -23.62
CA ILE A 288 4.76 -5.58 -22.46
C ILE A 288 3.36 -5.02 -22.74
N LEU A 289 3.10 -4.56 -23.97
CA LEU A 289 1.80 -3.99 -24.36
C LEU A 289 0.68 -5.04 -24.48
N ASP A 290 0.99 -6.32 -24.49
CA ASP A 290 -0.01 -7.39 -24.48
C ASP A 290 -0.50 -7.74 -23.07
N GLY A 291 0.19 -7.28 -22.01
CA GLY A 291 -0.21 -7.49 -20.63
C GLY A 291 -1.54 -6.79 -20.28
N PHE A 292 -2.36 -7.44 -19.45
CA PHE A 292 -3.65 -6.91 -18.97
C PHE A 292 -3.43 -5.88 -17.83
N TRP A 293 -2.73 -4.76 -18.14
CA TRP A 293 -2.39 -3.75 -17.17
C TRP A 293 -3.59 -2.89 -16.70
N MET A 294 -4.79 -3.14 -17.23
CA MET A 294 -6.05 -2.58 -16.70
C MET A 294 -6.45 -3.18 -15.35
N HIS A 295 -5.85 -4.30 -14.93
CA HIS A 295 -6.00 -4.88 -13.60
C HIS A 295 -5.04 -4.23 -12.61
N HIS A 296 -5.51 -3.93 -11.39
CA HIS A 296 -4.69 -3.32 -10.34
C HIS A 296 -3.85 -4.39 -9.63
N ARG A 297 -2.78 -4.89 -10.29
CA ARG A 297 -1.95 -6.01 -9.81
C ARG A 297 -1.25 -5.71 -8.48
N TRP A 298 -0.75 -4.49 -8.30
CA TRP A 298 -0.11 -4.03 -7.06
C TRP A 298 -1.08 -3.20 -6.23
N LYS A 299 -2.26 -3.75 -5.99
CA LYS A 299 -3.28 -3.09 -5.17
C LYS A 299 -2.83 -3.05 -3.72
N PRO A 300 -2.79 -1.87 -3.06
CA PRO A 300 -2.49 -1.79 -1.64
C PRO A 300 -3.50 -2.61 -0.83
N THR A 301 -2.99 -3.48 0.03
CA THR A 301 -3.81 -4.26 0.95
C THR A 301 -4.35 -3.39 2.07
N ARG A 302 -5.39 -3.86 2.80
CA ARG A 302 -5.81 -3.21 4.05
C ARG A 302 -4.78 -3.46 5.17
N LYS A 303 -4.06 -4.57 5.10
CA LYS A 303 -2.96 -4.91 6.00
C LYS A 303 -1.67 -4.32 5.43
N PHE A 304 -1.04 -3.40 6.15
CA PHE A 304 0.27 -2.84 5.77
C PHE A 304 1.36 -3.88 5.92
N ALA A 305 1.31 -4.66 7.02
CA ALA A 305 2.12 -5.83 7.20
C ALA A 305 1.32 -7.05 6.71
N PRO A 306 1.58 -7.61 5.53
CA PRO A 306 1.13 -8.96 5.24
C PRO A 306 1.77 -9.91 6.26
N ASP A 307 1.04 -10.98 6.60
CA ASP A 307 1.64 -12.07 7.40
C ASP A 307 2.70 -12.75 6.51
N VAL A 308 3.92 -12.24 6.55
CA VAL A 308 5.08 -12.74 5.80
C VAL A 308 5.98 -13.52 6.76
N ASP A 309 6.43 -14.69 6.32
CA ASP A 309 7.43 -15.47 7.00
C ASP A 309 8.87 -14.99 6.70
N GLU A 310 9.84 -15.58 7.35
CA GLU A 310 11.25 -15.23 7.19
C GLU A 310 11.74 -15.44 5.75
N GLU A 311 11.26 -16.49 5.07
CA GLU A 311 11.60 -16.77 3.67
C GLU A 311 11.17 -15.61 2.77
N GLN A 312 9.94 -15.12 2.94
CA GLN A 312 9.43 -13.97 2.18
C GLN A 312 10.19 -12.68 2.50
N ILE A 313 10.50 -12.43 3.78
CA ILE A 313 11.26 -11.25 4.21
C ILE A 313 12.63 -11.21 3.52
N ASN A 314 13.34 -12.32 3.46
CA ASN A 314 14.66 -12.41 2.82
C ASN A 314 14.56 -12.18 1.31
N ILE A 315 13.58 -12.78 0.63
CA ILE A 315 13.31 -12.55 -0.79
C ILE A 315 12.98 -11.08 -1.06
N ILE A 316 12.17 -10.44 -0.21
CA ILE A 316 11.82 -9.03 -0.37
C ILE A 316 13.06 -8.14 -0.23
N LYS A 317 13.90 -8.36 0.78
CA LYS A 317 15.13 -7.59 1.01
C LYS A 317 16.10 -7.71 -0.16
N GLU A 318 16.21 -8.88 -0.77
CA GLU A 318 17.16 -9.15 -1.83
C GLU A 318 16.67 -8.69 -3.21
N HIS A 319 15.38 -8.84 -3.49
CA HIS A 319 14.85 -8.72 -4.85
C HIS A 319 13.81 -7.61 -5.06
N ALA A 320 13.34 -6.92 -4.02
CA ALA A 320 12.45 -5.78 -4.19
C ALA A 320 13.25 -4.53 -4.58
N THR A 321 13.15 -4.11 -5.83
CA THR A 321 13.82 -2.92 -6.37
C THR A 321 12.91 -1.68 -6.38
N LEU A 322 11.61 -1.86 -6.21
CA LEU A 322 10.63 -0.78 -6.11
C LEU A 322 9.96 -0.83 -4.73
N PRO A 323 10.12 0.22 -3.90
CA PRO A 323 9.60 0.25 -2.54
C PRO A 323 8.06 0.34 -2.49
N PHE A 324 7.50 -0.07 -1.34
CA PHE A 324 6.14 0.28 -0.96
C PHE A 324 6.14 1.69 -0.39
N ARG A 325 5.53 2.65 -1.08
CA ARG A 325 5.66 4.07 -0.82
C ARG A 325 4.42 4.66 -0.15
N ILE A 326 4.62 5.29 1.00
CA ILE A 326 3.57 5.93 1.78
C ILE A 326 3.84 7.43 1.86
N ILE A 327 2.78 8.23 1.75
CA ILE A 327 2.78 9.66 2.10
C ILE A 327 2.02 9.83 3.41
N VAL A 328 2.60 10.54 4.36
CA VAL A 328 1.94 10.99 5.60
C VAL A 328 1.88 12.51 5.58
N CYS A 329 0.67 13.05 5.49
CA CYS A 329 0.43 14.50 5.60
C CYS A 329 0.20 14.83 7.07
N LEU A 330 1.12 15.55 7.68
CA LEU A 330 1.11 15.88 9.09
C LEU A 330 0.15 17.03 9.40
N PRO A 331 -0.30 17.16 10.67
CA PRO A 331 -0.98 18.35 11.18
C PRO A 331 -0.14 19.62 11.00
N GLU A 332 -0.83 20.77 10.87
CA GLU A 332 -0.17 22.08 10.81
C GLU A 332 0.43 22.46 12.16
N ALA A 333 -0.27 22.15 13.26
CA ALA A 333 0.26 22.33 14.61
C ALA A 333 1.39 21.33 14.88
N PHE A 334 2.58 21.84 15.17
CA PHE A 334 3.77 21.01 15.28
C PHE A 334 3.73 20.05 16.47
N GLU A 335 3.25 20.52 17.64
CA GLU A 335 3.06 19.70 18.83
C GLU A 335 2.08 18.53 18.60
N GLU A 336 1.09 18.71 17.70
CA GLU A 336 0.20 17.61 17.28
C GLU A 336 0.89 16.68 16.29
N ALA A 337 1.70 17.23 15.40
CA ALA A 337 2.46 16.43 14.41
C ALA A 337 3.44 15.46 15.10
N ILE A 338 4.06 15.84 16.23
CA ILE A 338 4.95 14.98 17.01
C ILE A 338 4.23 13.70 17.48
N LEU A 339 2.94 13.77 17.79
CA LEU A 339 2.14 12.60 18.20
C LEU A 339 1.99 11.53 17.10
N ALA A 340 2.31 11.87 15.85
CA ALA A 340 2.32 10.92 14.73
C ALA A 340 3.62 10.08 14.66
N VAL A 341 4.65 10.40 15.43
CA VAL A 341 5.96 9.71 15.40
C VAL A 341 5.79 8.21 15.62
N GLN A 342 4.99 7.80 16.61
CA GLN A 342 4.77 6.38 16.90
C GLN A 342 4.14 5.65 15.70
N MET A 343 3.11 6.24 15.08
CA MET A 343 2.50 5.66 13.88
C MET A 343 3.51 5.51 12.73
N MET A 344 4.35 6.51 12.50
CA MET A 344 5.33 6.49 11.43
C MET A 344 6.44 5.45 11.66
N ARG A 345 6.92 5.30 12.89
CA ARG A 345 7.90 4.25 13.26
C ARG A 345 7.32 2.85 13.08
N GLU A 346 6.09 2.62 13.53
CA GLU A 346 5.39 1.35 13.35
C GLU A 346 5.18 1.02 11.86
N LEU A 347 4.78 2.01 11.06
CA LEU A 347 4.65 1.83 9.61
C LEU A 347 5.98 1.44 8.97
N GLN A 348 7.07 2.11 9.31
CA GLN A 348 8.40 1.80 8.77
C GLN A 348 8.85 0.38 9.16
N GLY A 349 8.53 -0.08 10.37
CA GLY A 349 8.87 -1.43 10.85
C GLY A 349 8.01 -2.55 10.26
N CYS A 350 6.86 -2.22 9.63
CA CYS A 350 5.91 -3.23 9.17
C CYS A 350 6.40 -4.07 7.99
N ARG A 351 7.32 -3.56 7.17
CA ARG A 351 7.79 -4.28 5.98
C ARG A 351 9.16 -3.77 5.52
N PRO A 352 10.02 -4.66 5.01
CA PRO A 352 11.40 -4.31 4.67
C PRO A 352 11.54 -3.38 3.44
N ASP A 353 10.52 -3.32 2.58
CA ASP A 353 10.49 -2.47 1.37
C ASP A 353 9.74 -1.14 1.59
N MET A 354 9.51 -0.72 2.86
CA MET A 354 8.79 0.51 3.18
C MET A 354 9.63 1.77 2.86
N GLN A 355 9.00 2.73 2.22
CA GLN A 355 9.54 4.08 2.01
C GLN A 355 8.53 5.12 2.45
N LEU A 356 8.90 5.95 3.43
CA LEU A 356 8.05 6.94 4.04
C LEU A 356 8.38 8.34 3.53
N THR A 357 7.38 9.04 3.01
CA THR A 357 7.44 10.46 2.65
C THR A 357 6.52 11.25 3.59
N VAL A 358 7.06 12.27 4.21
CA VAL A 358 6.30 13.20 5.06
C VAL A 358 5.97 14.45 4.26
N VAL A 359 4.74 14.94 4.37
CA VAL A 359 4.30 16.26 3.88
C VAL A 359 3.94 17.10 5.09
N CYS A 360 4.66 18.19 5.31
CA CYS A 360 4.53 19.05 6.49
C CYS A 360 4.69 20.53 6.13
N PRO A 361 4.28 21.47 7.01
CA PRO A 361 4.65 22.88 6.90
C PRO A 361 6.16 23.09 6.85
N GLU A 362 6.61 24.17 6.22
CA GLU A 362 8.03 24.48 6.02
C GLU A 362 8.81 24.57 7.34
N GLU A 363 8.21 25.18 8.37
CA GLU A 363 8.80 25.33 9.71
C GLU A 363 9.07 23.99 10.42
N GLN A 364 8.43 22.91 10.01
CA GLN A 364 8.63 21.57 10.57
C GLN A 364 9.69 20.75 9.82
N GLU A 365 10.05 21.14 8.60
CA GLU A 365 10.90 20.32 7.71
C GLU A 365 12.25 19.96 8.34
N ALA A 366 12.92 20.93 8.97
CA ALA A 366 14.24 20.74 9.57
C ALA A 366 14.22 19.58 10.58
N PHE A 367 13.21 19.53 11.45
CA PHE A 367 13.04 18.45 12.41
C PHE A 367 12.78 17.11 11.73
N TRP A 368 11.83 17.03 10.78
CA TRP A 368 11.48 15.77 10.14
C TRP A 368 12.63 15.20 9.30
N ARG A 369 13.51 16.04 8.76
CA ARG A 369 14.73 15.62 8.05
C ARG A 369 15.75 14.92 8.95
N THR A 370 15.72 15.15 10.26
CA THR A 370 16.59 14.44 11.22
C THR A 370 16.13 13.01 11.50
N GLN A 371 14.88 12.68 11.19
CA GLN A 371 14.30 11.37 11.50
C GLN A 371 14.73 10.31 10.48
N LYS A 372 15.62 9.39 10.87
CA LYS A 372 16.24 8.38 10.00
C LYS A 372 15.25 7.42 9.31
N TYR A 373 14.05 7.26 9.86
CA TYR A 373 12.99 6.42 9.29
C TYR A 373 12.16 7.13 8.21
N ILE A 374 12.38 8.42 7.98
CA ILE A 374 11.74 9.20 6.92
C ILE A 374 12.69 9.28 5.72
N THR A 375 12.18 8.91 4.54
CA THR A 375 12.99 8.94 3.31
C THR A 375 12.98 10.31 2.65
N TYR A 376 11.79 10.93 2.59
CA TYR A 376 11.61 12.25 1.99
C TYR A 376 10.74 13.15 2.85
N VAL A 377 11.12 14.42 2.93
CA VAL A 377 10.33 15.49 3.55
C VAL A 377 9.97 16.50 2.47
N VAL A 378 8.70 16.83 2.39
CA VAL A 378 8.08 17.65 1.34
C VAL A 378 7.24 18.74 1.99
N SER A 379 7.37 19.99 1.53
CA SER A 379 6.58 21.11 2.04
C SER A 379 5.13 21.04 1.59
N THR A 380 4.21 21.48 2.47
CA THR A 380 2.81 21.70 2.13
C THR A 380 2.59 22.84 1.13
N GLU A 381 3.58 23.74 0.94
CA GLU A 381 3.46 24.85 0.01
C GLU A 381 3.37 24.41 -1.45
N SER A 382 4.19 23.42 -1.85
CA SER A 382 4.23 22.92 -3.22
C SER A 382 4.41 21.40 -3.29
N PRO A 383 3.49 20.61 -2.66
CA PRO A 383 3.71 19.18 -2.50
C PRO A 383 3.73 18.43 -3.83
N ALA A 384 2.87 18.81 -4.77
CA ALA A 384 2.81 18.17 -6.08
C ALA A 384 4.11 18.38 -6.88
N GLN A 385 4.67 19.60 -6.88
CA GLN A 385 5.93 19.91 -7.57
C GLN A 385 7.10 19.10 -7.01
N GLN A 386 7.23 19.05 -5.68
CA GLN A 386 8.32 18.33 -5.03
C GLN A 386 8.22 16.83 -5.23
N LEU A 387 7.01 16.23 -5.13
CA LEU A 387 6.79 14.80 -5.39
C LEU A 387 7.04 14.39 -6.84
N MET A 388 6.88 15.33 -7.78
CA MET A 388 7.17 15.13 -9.21
C MET A 388 8.61 15.44 -9.57
N SER A 389 9.45 15.87 -8.61
CA SER A 389 10.90 16.04 -8.82
C SER A 389 11.54 14.71 -9.20
N GLU A 390 12.62 14.76 -9.98
CA GLU A 390 13.32 13.56 -10.44
C GLU A 390 13.78 12.67 -9.27
N THR A 391 14.27 13.31 -8.20
CA THR A 391 14.76 12.62 -7.00
C THR A 391 13.71 11.72 -6.35
N ILE A 392 12.45 12.18 -6.27
CA ILE A 392 11.36 11.45 -5.59
C ILE A 392 10.59 10.58 -6.60
N TYR A 393 10.40 11.07 -7.82
CA TYR A 393 9.59 10.42 -8.83
C TYR A 393 10.20 9.10 -9.34
N LYS A 394 11.53 9.01 -9.40
CA LYS A 394 12.27 7.83 -9.88
C LYS A 394 12.02 6.56 -9.08
N ASP A 395 11.65 6.67 -7.79
CA ASP A 395 11.40 5.52 -6.93
C ASP A 395 10.05 4.82 -7.22
N GLY A 396 9.36 5.27 -8.26
CA GLY A 396 8.13 4.64 -8.73
C GLY A 396 6.85 5.22 -8.11
N PRO A 397 5.70 4.57 -8.33
CA PRO A 397 4.42 5.09 -7.90
C PRO A 397 4.18 4.90 -6.40
N PHE A 398 3.52 5.89 -5.79
CA PHE A 398 3.03 5.78 -4.41
C PHE A 398 1.90 4.76 -4.27
N ASP A 399 1.77 4.19 -3.08
CA ASP A 399 0.79 3.16 -2.74
C ASP A 399 -0.31 3.68 -1.80
N TYR A 400 0.04 4.59 -0.87
CA TYR A 400 -0.85 5.01 0.18
C TYR A 400 -0.64 6.47 0.59
N ILE A 401 -1.72 7.14 1.02
CA ILE A 401 -1.69 8.47 1.63
C ILE A 401 -2.43 8.42 2.97
N PHE A 402 -1.77 8.86 4.03
CA PHE A 402 -2.39 9.19 5.30
C PHE A 402 -2.54 10.70 5.41
N MET A 403 -3.78 11.15 5.55
CA MET A 403 -4.10 12.55 5.82
C MET A 403 -4.37 12.69 7.32
N LEU A 404 -3.38 13.15 8.07
CA LEU A 404 -3.51 13.45 9.50
C LEU A 404 -3.98 14.89 9.73
N SER A 405 -3.92 15.72 8.68
CA SER A 405 -4.47 17.08 8.63
C SER A 405 -5.74 17.14 7.79
N GLU A 406 -6.57 18.16 8.01
CA GLU A 406 -7.77 18.44 7.22
C GLU A 406 -7.50 19.33 5.98
N ASN A 407 -6.25 19.50 5.57
CA ASN A 407 -5.85 20.38 4.47
C ASN A 407 -6.35 19.86 3.12
N LYS A 408 -7.49 20.39 2.68
CA LYS A 408 -8.16 20.00 1.41
C LYS A 408 -7.36 20.37 0.16
N ARG A 409 -6.57 21.47 0.22
CA ARG A 409 -5.68 21.89 -0.88
C ARG A 409 -4.61 20.85 -1.12
N VAL A 410 -3.87 20.48 -0.08
CA VAL A 410 -2.83 19.44 -0.15
C VAL A 410 -3.41 18.12 -0.65
N LEU A 411 -4.55 17.67 -0.11
CA LEU A 411 -5.20 16.45 -0.58
C LEU A 411 -5.54 16.48 -2.08
N LYS A 412 -6.07 17.60 -2.57
CA LYS A 412 -6.40 17.76 -4.00
C LYS A 412 -5.17 17.67 -4.88
N GLU A 413 -4.09 18.36 -4.51
CA GLU A 413 -2.81 18.33 -5.24
C GLU A 413 -2.20 16.93 -5.26
N LEU A 414 -2.12 16.25 -4.11
CA LEU A 414 -1.61 14.88 -4.01
C LEU A 414 -2.43 13.90 -4.86
N SER A 415 -3.76 13.98 -4.78
CA SER A 415 -4.64 13.09 -5.56
C SER A 415 -4.49 13.27 -7.07
N ALA A 416 -4.09 14.48 -7.51
CA ALA A 416 -3.87 14.76 -8.93
C ALA A 416 -2.53 14.18 -9.43
N CYS A 417 -1.46 14.22 -8.62
CA CYS A 417 -0.12 13.84 -9.07
C CYS A 417 0.26 12.38 -8.79
N VAL A 418 -0.22 11.75 -7.71
CA VAL A 418 0.24 10.42 -7.31
C VAL A 418 -0.53 9.24 -7.94
N GLY A 419 -1.65 9.50 -8.61
CA GLY A 419 -2.44 8.48 -9.30
C GLY A 419 -3.36 7.65 -8.37
N PRO A 420 -3.73 6.42 -8.76
CA PRO A 420 -4.65 5.60 -7.97
C PRO A 420 -3.94 5.00 -6.76
N VAL A 421 -4.10 5.65 -5.63
CA VAL A 421 -3.60 5.24 -4.31
C VAL A 421 -4.76 5.00 -3.36
N ARG A 422 -4.48 4.36 -2.24
CA ARG A 422 -5.41 4.30 -1.12
C ARG A 422 -5.19 5.51 -0.22
N ILE A 423 -6.28 6.13 0.23
CA ILE A 423 -6.23 7.29 1.12
C ILE A 423 -6.99 6.96 2.40
N SER A 424 -6.40 7.25 3.56
CA SER A 424 -7.06 7.26 4.87
C SER A 424 -6.81 8.60 5.55
N GLY A 425 -7.78 9.08 6.32
CA GLY A 425 -7.63 10.36 7.02
C GLY A 425 -8.84 10.68 7.88
N PHE A 426 -8.71 11.77 8.65
CA PHE A 426 -9.78 12.35 9.45
C PHE A 426 -10.53 13.40 8.64
N GLY A 427 -11.80 13.65 8.96
CA GLY A 427 -12.59 14.74 8.38
C GLY A 427 -13.77 14.32 7.49
N THR A 428 -14.72 15.23 7.28
CA THR A 428 -15.86 15.09 6.36
C THR A 428 -15.36 15.23 4.94
N ASN A 429 -15.40 14.15 4.19
CA ASN A 429 -14.82 14.14 2.87
C ASN A 429 -15.83 14.43 1.76
N PRO A 430 -15.64 15.49 0.95
CA PRO A 430 -16.38 15.69 -0.29
C PRO A 430 -16.03 14.66 -1.38
N LEU A 431 -14.89 13.96 -1.26
CA LEU A 431 -14.42 12.95 -2.21
C LEU A 431 -14.70 11.52 -1.71
N LYS A 432 -15.90 11.24 -1.21
CA LYS A 432 -16.32 9.92 -0.65
C LYS A 432 -15.88 8.68 -1.45
N LYS A 433 -15.57 8.82 -2.73
CA LYS A 433 -15.05 7.73 -3.58
C LYS A 433 -13.64 7.27 -3.24
N PHE A 434 -12.82 8.10 -2.61
CA PHE A 434 -11.39 7.82 -2.37
C PHE A 434 -11.09 7.45 -0.93
N PHE A 435 -11.91 7.86 0.04
CA PHE A 435 -11.75 7.54 1.44
C PHE A 435 -12.48 6.24 1.80
N ARG A 436 -11.73 5.18 1.96
CA ARG A 436 -12.27 3.89 2.42
C ARG A 436 -12.07 3.67 3.91
N SER A 437 -12.26 4.64 4.73
CA SER A 437 -12.55 4.58 6.18
C SER A 437 -12.24 5.93 6.81
N PRO A 438 -13.21 6.83 6.95
CA PRO A 438 -13.09 7.84 7.97
C PRO A 438 -13.22 7.15 9.32
N HIS A 439 -12.16 7.09 10.12
CA HIS A 439 -12.32 6.89 11.54
C HIS A 439 -12.75 8.24 12.13
N TYR A 440 -14.04 8.40 12.32
CA TYR A 440 -14.57 9.42 13.22
C TYR A 440 -14.68 8.78 14.60
N PRO A 441 -14.25 9.46 15.67
CA PRO A 441 -14.77 9.15 16.97
C PRO A 441 -16.32 9.24 16.85
N ARG A 442 -17.01 8.17 17.21
CA ARG A 442 -18.48 8.20 17.27
C ARG A 442 -18.87 9.31 18.23
N ALA A 443 -19.88 10.10 17.88
CA ALA A 443 -20.45 11.07 18.81
C ALA A 443 -20.77 10.36 20.13
N GLY A 444 -20.18 10.83 21.24
CA GLY A 444 -20.28 10.19 22.55
C GLY A 444 -19.18 9.17 22.89
N ALA A 445 -18.19 8.93 22.02
CA ALA A 445 -17.00 8.16 22.39
C ALA A 445 -16.16 8.91 23.43
N VAL A 446 -15.60 8.17 24.39
CA VAL A 446 -14.63 8.72 25.33
C VAL A 446 -13.42 9.24 24.52
N PRO A 447 -12.98 10.49 24.74
CA PRO A 447 -11.78 11.01 24.08
C PRO A 447 -10.60 10.09 24.36
N GLN A 448 -9.91 9.67 23.30
CA GLN A 448 -8.69 8.89 23.40
C GLN A 448 -7.49 9.74 22.98
N HIS A 449 -6.30 9.30 23.33
CA HIS A 449 -5.07 9.99 22.99
C HIS A 449 -4.90 10.13 21.47
N LYS A 450 -4.45 11.29 21.02
CA LYS A 450 -4.33 11.62 19.58
C LYS A 450 -3.41 10.65 18.83
N ALA A 451 -2.33 10.19 19.46
CA ALA A 451 -1.47 9.17 18.88
C ALA A 451 -2.20 7.85 18.63
N CYS A 452 -3.17 7.46 19.47
CA CYS A 452 -4.03 6.30 19.25
C CYS A 452 -4.94 6.50 18.03
N ASP A 453 -5.43 7.72 17.83
CA ASP A 453 -6.22 8.06 16.65
C ASP A 453 -5.38 7.89 15.38
N PHE A 454 -4.15 8.39 15.37
CA PHE A 454 -3.23 8.23 14.24
C PHE A 454 -2.89 6.76 13.97
N LEU A 455 -2.57 5.99 15.02
CA LEU A 455 -2.33 4.56 14.90
C LEU A 455 -3.54 3.80 14.35
N SER A 456 -4.76 4.20 14.74
CA SER A 456 -5.99 3.58 14.27
C SER A 456 -6.20 3.72 12.77
N LEU A 457 -5.74 4.82 12.16
CA LEU A 457 -5.75 5.01 10.70
C LEU A 457 -4.83 4.02 9.97
N ALA A 458 -3.71 3.68 10.58
CA ALA A 458 -2.78 2.71 10.03
C ALA A 458 -3.32 1.26 10.07
N GLY A 459 -4.38 1.02 10.84
CA GLY A 459 -5.11 -0.26 10.87
C GLY A 459 -4.75 -1.16 12.05
N SER A 460 -5.68 -2.03 12.44
CA SER A 460 -5.66 -2.89 13.63
C SER A 460 -4.53 -3.93 13.70
N HIS A 461 -3.60 -3.95 12.73
CA HIS A 461 -2.51 -4.93 12.65
C HIS A 461 -1.17 -4.40 13.15
N ILE A 462 -1.10 -3.10 13.43
CA ILE A 462 0.04 -2.54 14.14
C ILE A 462 -0.18 -2.91 15.61
N LYS A 463 0.63 -3.82 16.13
CA LYS A 463 0.61 -4.17 17.55
C LYS A 463 1.12 -2.97 18.32
N ILE A 464 0.24 -2.29 19.01
CA ILE A 464 0.57 -1.20 19.94
C ILE A 464 1.25 -1.85 21.14
N LYS A 465 2.56 -1.88 21.15
CA LYS A 465 3.37 -2.18 22.34
C LYS A 465 3.46 -0.88 23.12
N GLY A 466 2.58 -0.64 24.08
CA GLY A 466 2.58 0.53 24.94
C GLY A 466 2.87 1.85 24.19
N LEU A 467 2.09 2.87 24.36
CA LEU A 467 2.38 4.16 23.73
C LEU A 467 3.61 4.76 24.42
N SER A 468 4.75 4.71 23.75
CA SER A 468 6.00 5.29 24.25
C SER A 468 6.81 5.84 23.11
N TYR A 469 7.38 7.03 23.26
CA TYR A 469 8.38 7.54 22.33
C TYR A 469 9.77 6.93 22.55
N ALA A 470 9.98 6.28 23.70
CA ALA A 470 11.30 5.93 24.18
C ALA A 470 12.05 4.98 23.25
N ASP A 471 12.77 5.56 22.33
CA ASP A 471 14.10 5.06 21.99
C ASP A 471 15.13 5.96 22.67
N ALA A 472 15.45 5.66 23.91
CA ALA A 472 16.42 6.38 24.75
C ALA A 472 17.83 6.49 24.11
N ARG A 473 18.04 5.86 22.95
CA ARG A 473 19.30 5.86 22.21
C ARG A 473 19.54 7.12 21.38
N THR A 474 18.56 8.02 21.29
CA THR A 474 18.70 9.26 20.53
C THR A 474 19.07 10.48 21.38
N ALA A 475 18.99 10.36 22.71
CA ALA A 475 19.42 11.44 23.61
C ALA A 475 20.96 11.45 23.70
N ASN A 476 21.56 12.57 23.37
CA ASN A 476 23.02 12.73 23.28
C ASN A 476 23.62 13.44 24.50
N THR A 477 22.89 13.46 25.64
CA THR A 477 23.36 14.14 26.86
C THR A 477 23.34 13.24 28.10
N GLU A 478 24.44 13.24 28.84
CA GLU A 478 24.55 12.66 30.18
C GLU A 478 24.26 13.69 31.28
N ALA A 479 23.99 14.95 30.93
CA ALA A 479 23.79 16.04 31.87
C ALA A 479 22.55 15.81 32.74
N LYS A 480 22.69 16.08 34.03
CA LYS A 480 21.60 16.12 35.02
C LYS A 480 21.18 17.58 35.24
N VAL A 481 20.32 18.07 34.36
CA VAL A 481 19.82 19.44 34.40
C VAL A 481 18.31 19.42 34.57
N THR A 482 17.79 20.31 35.42
CA THR A 482 16.35 20.57 35.48
C THR A 482 16.03 21.78 34.61
N TYR A 483 15.11 21.59 33.68
CA TYR A 483 14.66 22.67 32.81
C TYR A 483 13.29 23.19 33.21
N ILE A 484 13.11 24.51 33.07
CA ILE A 484 11.78 25.14 33.05
C ILE A 484 11.48 25.63 31.62
N ALA A 485 10.26 25.44 31.13
CA ALA A 485 9.84 25.90 29.81
C ALA A 485 8.50 26.69 29.93
N PRO A 486 8.58 27.99 30.15
CA PRO A 486 7.42 28.81 30.48
C PRO A 486 6.63 29.30 29.26
N TYR A 487 7.13 29.06 28.03
CA TYR A 487 6.52 29.56 26.80
C TYR A 487 5.75 28.48 26.06
N SER A 488 4.46 28.76 25.81
CA SER A 488 3.58 27.86 25.06
C SER A 488 3.52 28.24 23.60
N THR A 489 3.69 27.27 22.71
CA THR A 489 3.42 27.44 21.26
C THR A 489 1.93 27.53 20.94
N LEU A 490 1.05 27.22 21.90
CA LEU A 490 -0.41 27.26 21.74
C LEU A 490 -1.01 28.64 22.00
N GLY A 491 -0.27 29.52 22.64
CA GLY A 491 -0.67 30.89 22.96
C GLY A 491 -0.80 31.18 24.44
N ALA A 492 -1.21 32.42 24.77
CA ALA A 492 -1.22 32.93 26.12
C ALA A 492 -2.21 32.22 27.06
N ALA A 493 -3.18 31.49 26.57
CA ALA A 493 -4.15 30.74 27.40
C ALA A 493 -3.50 29.60 28.20
N ASP A 494 -2.31 29.14 27.79
CA ASP A 494 -1.53 28.10 28.47
C ASP A 494 -0.36 28.65 29.28
N SER A 495 -0.33 29.96 29.53
CA SER A 495 0.72 30.59 30.35
C SER A 495 0.48 30.39 31.83
N TRP A 496 1.54 30.23 32.60
CA TRP A 496 1.52 30.23 34.06
C TRP A 496 2.08 31.56 34.62
N LYS A 497 1.75 31.91 35.89
CA LYS A 497 2.18 33.19 36.47
C LYS A 497 3.71 33.24 36.62
N LYS A 498 4.28 34.39 36.30
CA LYS A 498 5.73 34.63 36.43
C LYS A 498 6.23 34.42 37.87
N GLU A 499 5.44 34.86 38.88
CA GLU A 499 5.73 34.69 40.30
C GLU A 499 5.83 33.21 40.67
N ASN A 500 4.96 32.36 40.10
CA ASN A 500 4.97 30.93 40.36
C ASN A 500 6.21 30.27 39.74
N TRP A 501 6.65 30.72 38.55
CA TRP A 501 7.92 30.25 37.95
C TRP A 501 9.12 30.64 38.80
N ALA A 502 9.16 31.88 39.34
CA ALA A 502 10.21 32.32 40.23
C ALA A 502 10.26 31.49 41.52
N GLU A 503 9.11 31.24 42.17
CA GLU A 503 9.00 30.36 43.33
C GLU A 503 9.43 28.92 43.01
N LEU A 504 9.02 28.37 41.87
CA LEU A 504 9.42 27.02 41.43
C LEU A 504 10.94 26.90 41.34
N VAL A 505 11.61 27.85 40.69
CA VAL A 505 13.07 27.87 40.54
C VAL A 505 13.77 27.84 41.91
N THR A 506 13.25 28.53 42.92
CA THR A 506 13.85 28.50 44.27
C THR A 506 13.67 27.19 45.02
N ARG A 507 12.67 26.38 44.63
CA ARG A 507 12.37 25.07 45.24
C ARG A 507 13.06 23.90 44.56
N LEU A 508 13.51 24.10 43.31
CA LEU A 508 14.20 23.05 42.54
C LEU A 508 15.63 22.86 43.01
N ALA A 509 16.10 21.63 43.12
CA ALA A 509 17.46 21.30 43.49
C ALA A 509 18.37 21.12 42.26
N GLY A 510 19.64 21.48 42.42
CA GLY A 510 20.66 21.30 41.39
C GLY A 510 20.71 22.42 40.36
N GLU A 511 21.26 22.13 39.19
CA GLU A 511 21.35 23.10 38.09
C GLU A 511 19.98 23.26 37.41
N VAL A 512 19.47 24.49 37.39
CA VAL A 512 18.21 24.84 36.71
C VAL A 512 18.52 25.75 35.53
N GLN A 513 17.93 25.45 34.39
CA GLN A 513 18.03 26.28 33.18
C GLN A 513 16.64 26.55 32.59
N LEU A 514 16.48 27.67 31.89
CA LEU A 514 15.28 27.98 31.12
C LEU A 514 15.43 27.47 29.68
N LEU A 515 14.58 26.55 29.27
CA LEU A 515 14.55 25.99 27.92
C LEU A 515 13.51 26.75 27.10
N ALA A 516 13.91 27.28 25.93
CA ALA A 516 13.01 28.00 25.04
C ALA A 516 13.37 27.77 23.58
N LEU A 517 12.37 27.94 22.71
CA LEU A 517 12.56 27.93 21.26
C LEU A 517 13.19 29.26 20.80
N GLU A 518 13.84 29.23 19.64
CA GLU A 518 14.53 30.41 19.07
C GLU A 518 13.61 31.62 18.88
N GLN A 519 12.32 31.40 18.61
CA GLN A 519 11.30 32.47 18.52
C GLN A 519 11.05 33.22 19.82
N ASP A 520 11.31 32.60 20.98
CA ASP A 520 11.09 33.16 22.31
C ASP A 520 12.41 33.65 22.97
N LYS A 521 13.51 33.69 22.21
CA LYS A 521 14.87 33.93 22.68
C LYS A 521 15.02 35.15 23.57
N GLU A 522 14.62 36.32 23.08
CA GLU A 522 14.79 37.58 23.83
C GLU A 522 14.05 37.58 25.17
N ALA A 523 12.79 37.12 25.15
CA ALA A 523 11.97 37.00 26.36
C ALA A 523 12.55 35.96 27.33
N ALA A 524 13.09 34.87 26.82
CA ALA A 524 13.69 33.78 27.59
C ALA A 524 15.00 34.23 28.24
N GLU A 525 15.88 34.95 27.55
CA GLU A 525 17.13 35.50 28.08
C GLU A 525 16.85 36.53 29.17
N GLN A 526 15.86 37.40 28.98
CA GLN A 526 15.44 38.38 29.99
C GLN A 526 14.90 37.67 31.24
N LEU A 527 13.97 36.73 31.08
CA LEU A 527 13.34 36.01 32.18
C LEU A 527 14.37 35.17 32.97
N ALA A 528 15.27 34.50 32.27
CA ALA A 528 16.35 33.72 32.86
C ALA A 528 17.29 34.62 33.70
N SER A 529 17.64 35.81 33.19
CA SER A 529 18.42 36.80 33.94
C SER A 529 17.72 37.26 35.22
N GLU A 530 16.41 37.49 35.15
CA GLU A 530 15.61 37.88 36.34
C GLU A 530 15.54 36.75 37.38
N PHE A 531 15.54 35.50 36.97
CA PHE A 531 15.53 34.34 37.87
C PHE A 531 16.95 33.91 38.30
N GLY A 532 18.00 34.53 37.78
CA GLY A 532 19.39 34.18 38.09
C GLY A 532 19.83 32.82 37.54
N ILE A 533 19.22 32.35 36.46
CA ILE A 533 19.52 31.08 35.80
C ILE A 533 19.98 31.30 34.35
N LYS A 534 20.46 30.26 33.70
CA LYS A 534 20.87 30.32 32.27
C LYS A 534 19.68 30.03 31.35
N ALA A 535 19.62 30.73 30.22
CA ALA A 535 18.75 30.38 29.12
C ALA A 535 19.44 29.38 28.19
N CYS A 536 18.72 28.30 27.84
CA CYS A 536 19.08 27.31 26.82
C CYS A 536 18.11 27.48 25.63
N ILE A 537 18.61 28.13 24.59
CA ILE A 537 17.80 28.39 23.39
C ILE A 537 18.03 27.28 22.39
N VAL A 538 16.94 26.67 21.94
CA VAL A 538 16.98 25.49 21.06
C VAL A 538 16.08 25.64 19.84
N ARG A 539 16.41 24.90 18.81
CA ARG A 539 15.49 24.62 17.69
C ARG A 539 14.89 23.22 17.85
N PRO A 540 13.71 22.95 17.31
CA PRO A 540 13.04 21.65 17.45
C PRO A 540 13.96 20.45 17.12
N GLU A 541 14.76 20.55 16.07
CA GLU A 541 15.69 19.51 15.62
C GLU A 541 16.93 19.33 16.52
N THR A 542 17.20 20.27 17.44
CA THR A 542 18.37 20.22 18.33
C THR A 542 18.03 19.92 19.78
N VAL A 543 16.76 19.82 20.17
CA VAL A 543 16.33 19.54 21.55
C VAL A 543 17.00 18.29 22.11
N ALA A 544 17.13 17.23 21.31
CA ALA A 544 17.77 15.98 21.71
C ALA A 544 19.26 16.13 22.11
N ASN A 545 19.93 17.24 21.78
CA ASN A 545 21.32 17.51 22.16
C ASN A 545 21.41 18.09 23.58
N HIS A 546 20.32 18.59 24.12
CA HIS A 546 20.28 19.28 25.42
C HIS A 546 19.46 18.50 26.45
N VAL A 547 18.41 17.82 26.03
CA VAL A 547 17.42 17.17 26.90
C VAL A 547 17.46 15.65 26.67
N GLY A 548 17.38 14.88 27.76
CA GLY A 548 17.41 13.42 27.72
C GLY A 548 16.87 12.77 29.01
N PRO A 549 16.99 11.45 29.17
CA PRO A 549 16.38 10.68 30.26
C PRO A 549 16.87 11.09 31.66
N ASN A 550 18.06 11.69 31.75
CA ASN A 550 18.65 12.15 33.03
C ASN A 550 18.25 13.58 33.42
N CYS A 551 17.52 14.27 32.54
CA CYS A 551 17.00 15.61 32.79
C CYS A 551 15.58 15.54 33.35
N HIS A 552 15.10 16.66 33.91
CA HIS A 552 13.70 16.86 34.24
C HIS A 552 13.20 18.14 33.59
N LEU A 553 11.96 18.14 33.13
CA LEU A 553 11.35 19.31 32.50
C LEU A 553 10.05 19.69 33.23
N TYR A 554 9.97 20.95 33.66
CA TYR A 554 8.74 21.60 34.10
C TYR A 554 8.28 22.57 33.03
N ALA A 555 7.12 22.36 32.43
CA ALA A 555 6.68 23.11 31.28
C ALA A 555 5.19 23.44 31.30
N VAL A 556 4.80 24.46 30.56
CA VAL A 556 3.42 24.59 30.09
C VAL A 556 3.21 23.75 28.82
N ASP A 557 1.95 23.46 28.48
CA ASP A 557 1.60 22.71 27.26
C ASP A 557 2.12 23.40 25.98
N GLY A 558 2.60 22.61 25.03
CA GLY A 558 3.16 23.10 23.78
C GLY A 558 4.15 22.12 23.13
N LEU A 559 5.00 22.65 22.27
CA LEU A 559 5.94 21.83 21.49
C LEU A 559 7.09 21.25 22.34
N ILE A 560 7.65 22.04 23.27
CA ILE A 560 8.82 21.63 24.05
C ILE A 560 8.58 20.34 24.86
N PRO A 561 7.49 20.18 25.65
CA PRO A 561 7.27 18.94 26.39
C PRO A 561 7.05 17.73 25.47
N GLN A 562 6.47 17.90 24.29
CA GLN A 562 6.34 16.81 23.31
C GLN A 562 7.70 16.37 22.76
N LEU A 563 8.59 17.32 22.43
CA LEU A 563 9.95 17.03 21.97
C LEU A 563 10.82 16.40 23.07
N ALA A 564 10.70 16.88 24.32
CA ALA A 564 11.41 16.32 25.46
C ALA A 564 10.96 14.87 25.75
N ALA A 565 9.67 14.61 25.71
CA ALA A 565 9.12 13.26 25.85
C ALA A 565 9.63 12.31 24.76
N LEU A 566 9.79 12.80 23.53
CA LEU A 566 10.29 12.01 22.41
C LEU A 566 11.70 11.43 22.66
N VAL A 567 12.52 12.13 23.48
CA VAL A 567 13.86 11.70 23.85
C VAL A 567 13.93 11.09 25.26
N GLY A 568 12.78 10.82 25.89
CA GLY A 568 12.67 10.11 27.16
C GLY A 568 12.88 11.00 28.40
N CYS A 569 12.85 12.33 28.27
CA CYS A 569 12.92 13.22 29.42
C CYS A 569 11.62 13.20 30.22
N PRO A 570 11.65 12.96 31.56
CA PRO A 570 10.48 13.12 32.40
C PRO A 570 9.98 14.57 32.39
N CYS A 571 8.69 14.73 32.10
CA CYS A 571 8.05 16.03 31.95
C CYS A 571 6.93 16.21 32.99
N HIS A 572 6.93 17.35 33.67
CA HIS A 572 5.81 17.86 34.44
C HIS A 572 5.16 18.97 33.62
N VAL A 573 3.89 18.83 33.25
CA VAL A 573 3.25 19.74 32.30
C VAL A 573 1.95 20.32 32.84
N ILE A 574 1.82 21.63 32.79
CA ILE A 574 0.55 22.33 33.03
C ILE A 574 -0.22 22.35 31.72
N MET A 575 -1.39 21.72 31.68
CA MET A 575 -2.30 21.71 30.52
C MET A 575 -3.59 22.46 30.88
N ALA A 576 -3.68 23.71 30.43
CA ALA A 576 -4.78 24.60 30.76
C ALA A 576 -5.89 24.67 29.72
N SER A 577 -5.57 24.77 28.43
CA SER A 577 -6.55 24.96 27.36
C SER A 577 -7.02 23.68 26.71
N ARG A 578 -6.20 22.64 26.71
CA ARG A 578 -6.45 21.36 26.04
C ARG A 578 -6.76 20.23 27.03
N TYR A 579 -7.41 19.19 26.52
CA TYR A 579 -7.75 18.01 27.31
C TYR A 579 -6.54 17.08 27.44
N ALA A 580 -5.99 16.94 28.64
CA ALA A 580 -4.75 16.20 28.91
C ALA A 580 -4.78 14.78 28.32
N LYS A 581 -5.84 13.99 28.55
CA LYS A 581 -5.96 12.62 28.03
C LYS A 581 -5.81 12.49 26.51
N VAL A 582 -5.94 13.59 25.78
CA VAL A 582 -5.81 13.60 24.32
C VAL A 582 -4.41 14.00 23.86
N TYR A 583 -3.76 14.91 24.62
CA TYR A 583 -2.54 15.58 24.16
C TYR A 583 -1.37 15.49 25.14
N GLU A 584 -1.51 14.77 26.27
CA GLU A 584 -0.40 14.59 27.22
C GLU A 584 0.84 14.00 26.51
N PRO A 585 2.06 14.30 26.98
CA PRO A 585 3.27 13.69 26.46
C PRO A 585 3.21 12.16 26.57
N LEU A 586 3.65 11.45 25.51
CA LEU A 586 3.67 9.99 25.49
C LEU A 586 4.91 9.44 26.18
N GLY A 587 4.72 8.41 27.00
CA GLY A 587 5.78 7.70 27.68
C GLY A 587 5.53 7.52 29.16
N GLU A 588 6.52 6.94 29.86
CA GLU A 588 6.50 6.78 31.31
C GLU A 588 7.21 7.94 31.99
N GLY A 589 6.81 8.27 33.22
CA GLY A 589 7.45 9.30 34.03
C GLY A 589 6.99 10.73 33.77
N HIS A 590 5.99 10.93 32.90
CA HIS A 590 5.36 12.23 32.71
C HIS A 590 4.23 12.45 33.73
N ARG A 591 4.04 13.69 34.13
CA ARG A 591 2.96 14.12 35.05
C ARG A 591 2.26 15.33 34.44
N VAL A 592 0.93 15.34 34.48
CA VAL A 592 0.14 16.45 33.95
C VAL A 592 -0.73 17.04 35.04
N VAL A 593 -0.69 18.35 35.15
CA VAL A 593 -1.55 19.12 36.04
C VAL A 593 -2.55 19.91 35.23
N SER A 594 -3.83 19.76 35.54
CA SER A 594 -4.93 20.46 34.88
C SER A 594 -5.95 20.91 35.93
N ASN A 595 -6.37 22.15 35.88
CA ASN A 595 -7.49 22.63 36.67
C ASN A 595 -8.76 22.68 35.80
N HIS A 596 -9.77 21.88 36.17
CA HIS A 596 -11.01 21.76 35.42
C HIS A 596 -11.99 22.89 35.73
N THR A 597 -11.82 24.01 35.05
CA THR A 597 -12.80 25.11 35.05
C THR A 597 -14.00 24.79 34.15
N PRO A 598 -15.16 25.48 34.29
CA PRO A 598 -16.34 25.21 33.47
C PRO A 598 -16.12 25.34 31.96
N CYS A 599 -15.11 26.09 31.52
CA CYS A 599 -14.77 26.23 30.10
C CYS A 599 -13.72 25.23 29.58
N HIS A 600 -13.15 24.38 30.46
CA HIS A 600 -12.12 23.41 30.07
C HIS A 600 -12.73 22.14 29.50
N PRO A 601 -12.19 21.59 28.38
CA PRO A 601 -11.15 22.16 27.50
C PRO A 601 -11.72 23.20 26.54
N CYS A 602 -11.07 24.37 26.44
CA CYS A 602 -11.56 25.46 25.60
C CYS A 602 -10.86 25.56 24.22
N TYR A 603 -9.66 25.01 24.07
CA TYR A 603 -8.83 25.04 22.83
C TYR A 603 -8.60 26.45 22.29
N ARG A 604 -8.52 27.47 23.15
CA ARG A 604 -8.33 28.87 22.78
C ARG A 604 -6.88 29.29 22.92
N ASN A 605 -6.43 30.17 22.02
CA ASN A 605 -5.07 30.77 22.13
C ASN A 605 -5.02 31.91 23.17
N LYS A 606 -6.18 32.54 23.49
CA LYS A 606 -6.30 33.60 24.47
C LYS A 606 -7.48 33.33 25.39
N CYS A 607 -7.31 33.64 26.66
CA CYS A 607 -8.36 33.49 27.67
C CYS A 607 -9.03 34.84 27.94
N ASP A 608 -10.37 34.85 27.94
CA ASP A 608 -11.20 36.03 28.24
C ASP A 608 -11.51 36.14 29.76
N GLN A 609 -11.07 35.18 30.60
CA GLN A 609 -11.46 35.02 32.02
C GLN A 609 -10.28 35.02 32.97
N ALA A 610 -9.26 35.84 32.73
CA ALA A 610 -8.08 35.95 33.59
C ALA A 610 -7.35 34.61 33.89
N MET A 611 -7.50 33.59 33.03
CA MET A 611 -6.81 32.30 33.04
C MET A 611 -6.91 31.50 34.35
N PRO A 612 -8.07 31.29 34.97
CA PRO A 612 -8.19 30.59 36.25
C PRO A 612 -7.68 29.16 36.18
N CYS A 613 -7.81 28.48 35.01
CA CYS A 613 -7.34 27.11 34.80
C CYS A 613 -5.82 26.94 34.90
N ALA A 614 -5.03 27.97 34.59
CA ALA A 614 -3.57 27.94 34.72
C ALA A 614 -3.13 28.67 36.00
N TYR A 615 -3.70 29.85 36.28
CA TYR A 615 -3.22 30.73 37.32
C TYR A 615 -3.56 30.28 38.75
N GLU A 616 -4.55 29.41 38.93
CA GLU A 616 -4.91 28.82 40.23
C GLU A 616 -4.10 27.56 40.58
N ILE A 617 -3.29 27.01 39.64
CA ILE A 617 -2.39 25.92 39.94
C ILE A 617 -1.23 26.49 40.81
N SER A 618 -1.08 25.94 42.01
CA SER A 618 0.01 26.34 42.93
C SER A 618 1.33 25.65 42.56
N VAL A 619 2.45 26.19 43.06
CA VAL A 619 3.77 25.55 42.92
C VAL A 619 3.81 24.18 43.61
N ALA A 620 3.10 24.03 44.74
CA ALA A 620 3.00 22.77 45.46
C ALA A 620 2.30 21.70 44.58
N ASP A 621 1.14 22.04 44.01
CA ASP A 621 0.40 21.14 43.12
C ASP A 621 1.27 20.67 41.93
N PHE A 622 2.11 21.57 41.39
CA PHE A 622 2.97 21.27 40.24
C PHE A 622 4.21 20.44 40.62
N LEU A 623 4.69 20.51 41.85
CA LEU A 623 5.79 19.69 42.36
C LEU A 623 5.33 18.30 42.83
N GLU A 624 4.14 18.22 43.46
CA GLU A 624 3.60 16.99 44.04
C GLU A 624 2.86 16.12 43.01
N ALA A 625 2.41 16.69 41.88
CA ALA A 625 1.77 16.00 40.79
C ALA A 625 2.76 15.10 40.00
#